data_67a4ac3878102468b3a9e2430e0382d1
#
_entry.id   67a4ac3878102468b3a9e2430e0382d1
#
_cell.length_a   1.000
_cell.length_b   1.000
_cell.length_c   1.000
_cell.angle_alpha   90.00
_cell.angle_beta   90.00
_cell.angle_gamma   90.00
#
_symmetry.space_group_name_H-M   'P 1'
#
loop_
_entity.id
_entity.type
_entity.pdbx_description
1 polymer ?
#
loop_
_entity_poly.entity_id
_entity_poly.type
_entity_poly.pdbx_seq_one_letter_code
_entity_poly.pdbx_strand_id
1 'polypeptide(L)'
;MVSLFQDYLGHNLLEVVARSTVFEDYVLTKEEVQQIVNTHFEPLPFGYKTRKELLNLYEAWVFVHLFSSSDIDITTFEDLHELISSGVTDKPQLEGHFRSDDFPVVISGSTYQPPSVSRTEAQADFNRTFNLLKETLSSDYIDRYVKVEQSLMFYIYLMRRQFFHDCNKRTSTLFVNLLFNHYDLNCFLWFPTLEELDKVLGRLKFCYENQGHIEDYEFVSYLKANWLVDFSE
;
A
#
# COMPACT_ATOMS: atom_id res chain seq x y z
N MET A 1 17.72 -18.68 -3.25
CA MET A 1 18.22 -17.56 -4.09
C MET A 1 17.39 -16.37 -3.70
N VAL A 2 17.99 -15.21 -3.41
CA VAL A 2 17.27 -13.99 -3.10
C VAL A 2 16.68 -13.46 -4.41
N SER A 3 15.40 -13.06 -4.43
CA SER A 3 14.78 -12.48 -5.62
C SER A 3 15.33 -11.07 -5.91
N LEU A 4 15.22 -10.61 -7.15
CA LEU A 4 15.61 -9.23 -7.51
C LEU A 4 14.83 -8.20 -6.68
N PHE A 5 13.56 -8.47 -6.39
CA PHE A 5 12.74 -7.64 -5.51
C PHE A 5 13.32 -7.55 -4.09
N GLN A 6 13.65 -8.71 -3.49
CA GLN A 6 14.21 -8.76 -2.14
C GLN A 6 15.55 -8.05 -2.04
N ASP A 7 16.42 -8.24 -3.02
CA ASP A 7 17.72 -7.55 -3.09
C ASP A 7 17.54 -6.04 -3.20
N TYR A 8 16.67 -5.58 -4.09
CA TYR A 8 16.36 -4.18 -4.27
C TYR A 8 15.77 -3.53 -3.02
N LEU A 9 14.74 -4.16 -2.42
CA LEU A 9 14.11 -3.64 -1.21
C LEU A 9 15.10 -3.63 -0.03
N GLY A 10 15.91 -4.67 0.13
CA GLY A 10 16.93 -4.74 1.18
C GLY A 10 17.92 -3.58 1.12
N HIS A 11 18.38 -3.20 -0.07
CA HIS A 11 19.27 -2.05 -0.28
C HIS A 11 18.60 -0.68 -0.06
N ASN A 12 17.28 -0.58 -0.30
CA ASN A 12 16.54 0.66 -0.28
C ASN A 12 15.58 0.79 0.92
N LEU A 13 15.57 -0.15 1.86
CA LEU A 13 14.56 -0.25 2.92
C LEU A 13 14.32 1.07 3.66
N LEU A 14 15.39 1.74 4.10
CA LEU A 14 15.26 3.01 4.85
C LEU A 14 14.69 4.14 3.99
N GLU A 15 15.05 4.20 2.71
CA GLU A 15 14.51 5.16 1.74
C GLU A 15 13.02 4.91 1.50
N VAL A 16 12.64 3.64 1.33
CA VAL A 16 11.25 3.23 1.12
C VAL A 16 10.40 3.59 2.34
N VAL A 17 10.90 3.32 3.55
CA VAL A 17 10.22 3.69 4.80
C VAL A 17 10.08 5.21 4.90
N ALA A 18 11.13 5.98 4.63
CA ALA A 18 11.09 7.44 4.62
C ALA A 18 10.02 7.97 3.65
N ARG A 19 10.00 7.50 2.41
CA ARG A 19 9.00 7.91 1.42
C ARG A 19 7.58 7.45 1.77
N SER A 20 7.42 6.38 2.55
CA SER A 20 6.08 5.92 2.99
C SER A 20 5.39 6.92 3.92
N THR A 21 6.12 7.87 4.50
CA THR A 21 5.55 8.92 5.37
C THR A 21 4.92 10.09 4.59
N VAL A 22 5.07 10.13 3.27
CA VAL A 22 4.60 11.24 2.42
C VAL A 22 3.10 11.53 2.52
N PHE A 23 2.29 10.53 2.88
CA PHE A 23 0.83 10.68 3.06
C PHE A 23 0.44 11.14 4.46
N GLU A 24 1.41 11.37 5.34
CA GLU A 24 1.23 11.90 6.68
C GLU A 24 1.54 13.42 6.71
N ASP A 25 1.26 14.05 7.82
CA ASP A 25 1.55 15.47 8.01
C ASP A 25 3.05 15.79 8.21
N TYR A 26 3.92 14.79 7.98
CA TYR A 26 5.37 14.91 8.12
C TYR A 26 6.10 14.05 7.08
N VAL A 27 7.31 14.49 6.71
CA VAL A 27 8.22 13.75 5.84
C VAL A 27 9.54 13.59 6.55
N LEU A 28 10.07 12.36 6.58
CA LEU A 28 11.36 12.06 7.19
C LEU A 28 12.43 11.79 6.12
N THR A 29 13.66 12.11 6.47
CA THR A 29 14.84 11.74 5.69
C THR A 29 15.24 10.29 6.02
N LYS A 30 16.02 9.67 5.15
CA LYS A 30 16.61 8.35 5.38
C LYS A 30 17.43 8.30 6.66
N GLU A 31 18.18 9.37 6.96
CA GLU A 31 19.02 9.51 8.15
C GLU A 31 18.18 9.56 9.44
N GLU A 32 17.07 10.28 9.41
CA GLU A 32 16.11 10.32 10.53
C GLU A 32 15.45 8.97 10.77
N VAL A 33 15.05 8.27 9.70
CA VAL A 33 14.54 6.88 9.80
C VAL A 33 15.59 5.97 10.43
N GLN A 34 16.84 6.02 9.95
CA GLN A 34 17.94 5.22 10.50
C GLN A 34 18.16 5.50 11.98
N GLN A 35 18.09 6.77 12.38
CA GLN A 35 18.24 7.17 13.79
C GLN A 35 17.09 6.57 14.64
N ILE A 36 15.83 6.69 14.19
CA ILE A 36 14.68 6.17 14.92
C ILE A 36 14.73 4.65 15.06
N VAL A 37 15.10 3.94 13.99
CA VAL A 37 15.22 2.48 13.99
C VAL A 37 16.33 2.01 14.93
N ASN A 38 17.47 2.71 14.96
CA ASN A 38 18.60 2.32 15.79
C ASN A 38 18.42 2.66 17.27
N THR A 39 17.64 3.69 17.59
CA THR A 39 17.55 4.27 18.95
C THR A 39 16.21 4.01 19.64
N HIS A 40 15.58 2.90 19.44
CA HIS A 40 14.23 2.54 19.91
C HIS A 40 13.71 3.22 21.20
N PHE A 41 14.60 3.70 22.08
CA PHE A 41 14.30 4.23 23.40
C PHE A 41 14.83 5.63 23.70
N GLU A 42 15.59 6.27 22.82
CA GLU A 42 16.10 7.60 23.08
C GLU A 42 15.05 8.69 22.78
N PRO A 43 15.00 9.78 23.55
CA PRO A 43 14.13 10.91 23.28
C PRO A 43 14.60 11.62 21.99
N LEU A 44 13.83 11.44 20.94
CA LEU A 44 14.00 12.17 19.67
C LEU A 44 13.09 13.40 19.65
N PRO A 45 13.38 14.39 18.81
CA PRO A 45 12.52 15.58 18.65
C PRO A 45 11.11 15.26 18.12
N PHE A 46 10.85 14.01 17.78
CA PHE A 46 9.57 13.54 17.25
C PHE A 46 8.64 13.06 18.37
N GLY A 47 7.34 13.35 18.24
CA GLY A 47 6.32 12.85 19.15
C GLY A 47 6.23 11.32 19.15
N TYR A 48 5.69 10.76 20.24
CA TYR A 48 5.51 9.30 20.40
C TYR A 48 4.75 8.67 19.22
N LYS A 49 3.69 9.32 18.76
CA LYS A 49 2.86 8.85 17.64
C LYS A 49 3.68 8.71 16.36
N THR A 50 4.39 9.77 15.94
CA THR A 50 5.23 9.76 14.73
C THR A 50 6.28 8.65 14.76
N ARG A 51 6.92 8.47 15.91
CA ARG A 51 7.90 7.39 16.10
C ARG A 51 7.25 6.01 15.97
N LYS A 52 6.10 5.79 16.58
CA LYS A 52 5.38 4.53 16.52
C LYS A 52 4.92 4.21 15.09
N GLU A 53 4.38 5.21 14.38
CA GLU A 53 4.01 5.08 12.96
C GLU A 53 5.19 4.67 12.10
N LEU A 54 6.35 5.28 12.31
CA LEU A 54 7.54 4.93 11.55
C LEU A 54 8.04 3.51 11.83
N LEU A 55 8.07 3.10 13.09
CA LEU A 55 8.44 1.72 13.45
C LEU A 55 7.48 0.71 12.85
N ASN A 56 6.18 0.98 12.90
CA ASN A 56 5.17 0.16 12.25
C ASN A 56 5.39 0.04 10.74
N LEU A 57 5.69 1.15 10.07
CA LEU A 57 6.03 1.14 8.64
C LEU A 57 7.30 0.33 8.35
N TYR A 58 8.33 0.49 9.17
CA TYR A 58 9.56 -0.30 9.04
C TYR A 58 9.27 -1.80 9.18
N GLU A 59 8.53 -2.20 10.21
CA GLU A 59 8.14 -3.60 10.44
C GLU A 59 7.30 -4.15 9.29
N ALA A 60 6.35 -3.36 8.77
CA ALA A 60 5.53 -3.77 7.63
C ALA A 60 6.36 -3.96 6.35
N TRP A 61 7.37 -3.12 6.08
CA TRP A 61 8.27 -3.31 4.96
C TRP A 61 9.22 -4.49 5.14
N VAL A 62 9.67 -4.76 6.38
CA VAL A 62 10.42 -5.99 6.70
C VAL A 62 9.54 -7.21 6.46
N PHE A 63 8.27 -7.17 6.83
CA PHE A 63 7.31 -8.23 6.53
C PHE A 63 7.19 -8.47 5.01
N VAL A 64 7.00 -7.43 4.21
CA VAL A 64 6.96 -7.54 2.73
C VAL A 64 8.25 -8.12 2.16
N HIS A 65 9.41 -7.69 2.69
CA HIS A 65 10.72 -8.17 2.28
C HIS A 65 10.93 -9.66 2.55
N LEU A 66 10.53 -10.13 3.73
CA LEU A 66 10.77 -11.49 4.19
C LEU A 66 9.59 -12.44 3.91
N PHE A 67 8.54 -11.95 3.27
CA PHE A 67 7.35 -12.74 3.02
C PHE A 67 7.66 -13.99 2.19
N SER A 68 7.31 -15.16 2.73
CA SER A 68 7.61 -16.46 2.12
C SER A 68 6.45 -17.45 2.20
N SER A 69 5.24 -16.98 2.57
CA SER A 69 4.06 -17.85 2.59
C SER A 69 3.73 -18.37 1.18
N SER A 70 3.23 -19.58 1.12
CA SER A 70 2.78 -20.19 -0.14
C SER A 70 1.46 -19.61 -0.65
N ASP A 71 0.74 -18.87 0.17
CA ASP A 71 -0.54 -18.25 -0.21
C ASP A 71 -0.67 -16.83 0.35
N ILE A 72 -1.32 -15.98 -0.42
CA ILE A 72 -1.74 -14.63 -0.05
C ILE A 72 -3.26 -14.61 -0.08
N ASP A 73 -3.86 -14.06 0.97
CA ASP A 73 -5.31 -13.95 1.10
C ASP A 73 -5.72 -12.64 1.79
N ILE A 74 -6.99 -12.53 2.14
CA ILE A 74 -7.55 -11.39 2.87
C ILE A 74 -6.87 -11.18 4.23
N THR A 75 -6.47 -12.27 4.91
CA THR A 75 -5.79 -12.20 6.21
C THR A 75 -4.45 -11.50 6.06
N THR A 76 -3.70 -11.80 5.00
CA THR A 76 -2.43 -11.11 4.69
C THR A 76 -2.64 -9.60 4.52
N PHE A 77 -3.76 -9.17 3.92
CA PHE A 77 -4.09 -7.74 3.77
C PHE A 77 -4.50 -7.09 5.10
N GLU A 78 -5.24 -7.81 5.94
CA GLU A 78 -5.61 -7.38 7.30
C GLU A 78 -4.37 -7.32 8.20
N ASP A 79 -3.47 -8.29 8.16
CA ASP A 79 -2.20 -8.33 8.92
C ASP A 79 -1.30 -7.13 8.57
N LEU A 80 -1.14 -6.80 7.29
CA LEU A 80 -0.40 -5.60 6.87
C LEU A 80 -1.02 -4.33 7.43
N HIS A 81 -2.35 -4.23 7.44
CA HIS A 81 -3.03 -3.09 8.03
C HIS A 81 -2.82 -3.04 9.55
N GLU A 82 -2.92 -4.17 10.24
CA GLU A 82 -2.66 -4.25 11.67
C GLU A 82 -1.25 -3.76 12.02
N LEU A 83 -0.23 -4.23 11.28
CA LEU A 83 1.15 -3.80 11.47
C LEU A 83 1.30 -2.28 11.40
N ILE A 84 0.74 -1.62 10.37
CA ILE A 84 0.92 -0.17 10.21
C ILE A 84 0.01 0.68 11.09
N SER A 85 -1.14 0.16 11.52
CA SER A 85 -2.14 0.91 12.31
C SER A 85 -2.00 0.73 13.81
N SER A 86 -1.26 -0.29 14.26
CA SER A 86 -1.16 -0.69 15.66
C SER A 86 -0.69 0.44 16.57
N GLY A 87 -1.57 0.84 17.50
CA GLY A 87 -1.30 1.84 18.52
C GLY A 87 -1.16 3.28 18.01
N VAL A 88 -1.56 3.56 16.76
CA VAL A 88 -1.47 4.91 16.17
C VAL A 88 -2.82 5.45 15.68
N THR A 89 -3.79 4.58 15.44
CA THR A 89 -5.15 4.98 15.06
C THR A 89 -5.97 5.46 16.28
N ASP A 90 -6.94 6.32 16.02
CA ASP A 90 -7.90 6.78 17.03
C ASP A 90 -8.98 5.72 17.34
N LYS A 91 -9.01 4.61 16.61
CA LYS A 91 -9.96 3.49 16.75
C LYS A 91 -9.25 2.14 16.83
N PRO A 92 -8.62 1.80 17.98
CA PRO A 92 -7.87 0.57 18.12
C PRO A 92 -8.66 -0.71 17.80
N GLN A 93 -9.98 -0.70 17.99
CA GLN A 93 -10.86 -1.83 17.68
C GLN A 93 -11.03 -2.09 16.16
N LEU A 94 -10.50 -1.21 15.31
CA LEU A 94 -10.53 -1.35 13.84
C LEU A 94 -9.16 -1.71 13.25
N GLU A 95 -8.11 -1.81 14.08
CA GLU A 95 -6.78 -2.26 13.64
C GLU A 95 -6.87 -3.67 13.07
N GLY A 96 -6.31 -3.89 11.89
CA GLY A 96 -6.38 -5.18 11.19
C GLY A 96 -7.77 -5.59 10.67
N HIS A 97 -8.79 -4.74 10.80
CA HIS A 97 -10.15 -5.11 10.44
C HIS A 97 -10.75 -4.18 9.40
N PHE A 98 -11.46 -4.77 8.44
CA PHE A 98 -12.26 -4.01 7.50
C PHE A 98 -13.29 -3.14 8.24
N ARG A 99 -13.43 -1.89 7.78
CA ARG A 99 -14.42 -0.97 8.33
C ARG A 99 -15.86 -1.49 8.12
N SER A 100 -16.76 -0.97 8.91
CA SER A 100 -18.21 -1.16 8.77
C SER A 100 -18.89 0.17 8.42
N ASP A 101 -20.18 0.12 8.14
CA ASP A 101 -21.01 1.28 7.80
C ASP A 101 -21.01 2.39 8.85
N ASP A 102 -20.74 2.04 10.11
CA ASP A 102 -20.73 2.97 11.24
C ASP A 102 -19.50 3.92 11.20
N PHE A 103 -18.55 3.69 10.31
CA PHE A 103 -17.30 4.44 10.23
C PHE A 103 -17.04 4.95 8.81
N PRO A 104 -17.72 6.03 8.38
CA PRO A 104 -17.46 6.63 7.08
C PRO A 104 -16.03 7.16 6.99
N VAL A 105 -15.41 6.97 5.84
CA VAL A 105 -14.08 7.52 5.54
C VAL A 105 -14.26 8.85 4.82
N VAL A 106 -13.56 9.88 5.30
CA VAL A 106 -13.47 11.18 4.62
C VAL A 106 -12.14 11.24 3.88
N ILE A 107 -12.19 11.39 2.55
CA ILE A 107 -11.00 11.58 1.74
C ILE A 107 -10.78 13.08 1.59
N SER A 108 -9.70 13.58 2.20
CA SER A 108 -9.36 15.00 2.20
C SER A 108 -9.37 15.58 0.77
N GLY A 109 -10.03 16.72 0.60
CA GLY A 109 -10.10 17.42 -0.69
C GLY A 109 -10.96 16.75 -1.76
N SER A 110 -11.70 15.67 -1.46
CA SER A 110 -12.59 14.99 -2.39
C SER A 110 -14.04 14.98 -1.88
N THR A 111 -14.99 14.97 -2.81
CA THR A 111 -16.41 14.69 -2.55
C THR A 111 -16.73 13.19 -2.60
N TYR A 112 -15.76 12.38 -2.98
CA TYR A 112 -15.92 10.93 -3.06
C TYR A 112 -16.19 10.32 -1.69
N GLN A 113 -17.24 9.53 -1.63
CA GLN A 113 -17.59 8.71 -0.48
C GLN A 113 -17.40 7.24 -0.86
N PRO A 114 -16.49 6.51 -0.20
CA PRO A 114 -16.39 5.08 -0.40
C PRO A 114 -17.74 4.39 -0.12
N PRO A 115 -18.07 3.31 -0.85
CA PRO A 115 -19.30 2.60 -0.62
C PRO A 115 -19.49 2.23 0.85
N SER A 116 -20.67 2.52 1.40
CA SER A 116 -21.08 2.02 2.71
C SER A 116 -21.50 0.56 2.53
N VAL A 117 -20.84 -0.33 3.22
CA VAL A 117 -21.08 -1.78 3.16
C VAL A 117 -20.82 -2.40 4.52
N SER A 118 -21.51 -3.45 4.85
CA SER A 118 -21.18 -4.24 6.04
C SER A 118 -19.79 -4.87 5.89
N ARG A 119 -19.14 -5.18 7.02
CA ARG A 119 -17.83 -5.86 7.00
C ARG A 119 -17.86 -7.13 6.16
N THR A 120 -18.91 -7.95 6.29
CA THR A 120 -19.07 -9.19 5.53
C THR A 120 -19.16 -8.96 4.03
N GLU A 121 -19.88 -7.93 3.60
CA GLU A 121 -19.96 -7.56 2.18
C GLU A 121 -18.64 -7.02 1.66
N ALA A 122 -17.92 -6.22 2.46
CA ALA A 122 -16.59 -5.74 2.10
C ALA A 122 -15.59 -6.89 1.93
N GLN A 123 -15.61 -7.88 2.84
CA GLN A 123 -14.76 -9.08 2.74
C GLN A 123 -15.13 -9.94 1.53
N ALA A 124 -16.42 -10.12 1.25
CA ALA A 124 -16.88 -10.85 0.06
C ALA A 124 -16.47 -10.16 -1.25
N ASP A 125 -16.53 -8.83 -1.30
CA ASP A 125 -16.12 -8.03 -2.45
C ASP A 125 -14.60 -8.12 -2.68
N PHE A 126 -13.81 -7.96 -1.62
CA PHE A 126 -12.36 -8.15 -1.68
C PHE A 126 -12.01 -9.54 -2.21
N ASN A 127 -12.54 -10.60 -1.58
CA ASN A 127 -12.24 -11.98 -1.94
C ASN A 127 -12.60 -12.28 -3.41
N ARG A 128 -13.75 -11.80 -3.88
CA ARG A 128 -14.16 -11.98 -5.28
C ARG A 128 -13.16 -11.33 -6.24
N THR A 129 -12.82 -10.08 -5.99
CA THR A 129 -11.93 -9.31 -6.88
C THR A 129 -10.49 -9.82 -6.80
N PHE A 130 -10.03 -10.18 -5.61
CA PHE A 130 -8.68 -10.69 -5.40
C PHE A 130 -8.50 -12.09 -5.99
N ASN A 131 -9.50 -12.98 -5.91
CA ASN A 131 -9.43 -14.31 -6.54
C ASN A 131 -9.28 -14.22 -8.07
N LEU A 132 -9.99 -13.29 -8.72
CA LEU A 132 -9.78 -13.03 -10.15
C LEU A 132 -8.36 -12.57 -10.47
N LEU A 133 -7.80 -11.70 -9.64
CA LEU A 133 -6.40 -11.29 -9.77
C LEU A 133 -5.45 -12.48 -9.56
N LYS A 134 -5.66 -13.30 -8.52
CA LYS A 134 -4.83 -14.51 -8.25
C LYS A 134 -4.81 -15.47 -9.44
N GLU A 135 -5.96 -15.70 -10.09
CA GLU A 135 -6.04 -16.52 -11.30
C GLU A 135 -5.15 -15.94 -12.42
N THR A 136 -5.19 -14.63 -12.60
CA THR A 136 -4.34 -13.93 -13.58
C THR A 136 -2.85 -14.07 -13.22
N LEU A 137 -2.48 -13.80 -11.96
CA LEU A 137 -1.09 -13.82 -11.51
C LEU A 137 -0.47 -15.22 -11.54
N SER A 138 -1.26 -16.24 -11.23
CA SER A 138 -0.82 -17.65 -11.22
C SER A 138 -0.75 -18.30 -12.60
N SER A 139 -1.29 -17.67 -13.63
CA SER A 139 -1.34 -18.24 -14.99
C SER A 139 0.01 -18.13 -15.70
N ASP A 140 0.57 -19.25 -16.16
CA ASP A 140 1.79 -19.27 -16.98
C ASP A 140 1.56 -18.74 -18.43
N TYR A 141 0.30 -18.62 -18.85
CA TYR A 141 -0.06 -18.18 -20.19
C TYR A 141 -0.23 -16.65 -20.31
N ILE A 142 -0.26 -15.94 -19.16
CA ILE A 142 -0.44 -14.50 -19.12
C ILE A 142 0.93 -13.83 -19.02
N ASP A 143 1.17 -12.89 -19.95
CA ASP A 143 2.40 -12.10 -19.98
C ASP A 143 2.62 -11.31 -18.67
N ARG A 144 3.88 -11.20 -18.26
CA ARG A 144 4.27 -10.49 -17.04
C ARG A 144 3.78 -9.03 -17.02
N TYR A 145 3.85 -8.33 -18.15
CA TYR A 145 3.39 -6.93 -18.22
C TYR A 145 1.90 -6.81 -17.95
N VAL A 146 1.11 -7.77 -18.43
CA VAL A 146 -0.34 -7.84 -18.12
C VAL A 146 -0.56 -8.11 -16.62
N LYS A 147 0.21 -9.01 -16.02
CA LYS A 147 0.13 -9.28 -14.57
C LYS A 147 0.45 -8.02 -13.74
N VAL A 148 1.49 -7.29 -14.10
CA VAL A 148 1.86 -6.01 -13.45
C VAL A 148 0.72 -5.00 -13.60
N GLU A 149 0.17 -4.84 -14.81
CA GLU A 149 -0.92 -3.91 -15.07
C GLU A 149 -2.18 -4.25 -14.27
N GLN A 150 -2.57 -5.53 -14.22
CA GLN A 150 -3.70 -5.98 -13.42
C GLN A 150 -3.47 -5.78 -11.90
N SER A 151 -2.24 -5.94 -11.43
CA SER A 151 -1.88 -5.61 -10.03
C SER A 151 -2.01 -4.11 -9.75
N LEU A 152 -1.63 -3.23 -10.68
CA LEU A 152 -1.82 -1.78 -10.54
C LEU A 152 -3.31 -1.38 -10.64
N MET A 153 -4.10 -2.06 -11.47
CA MET A 153 -5.56 -1.88 -11.49
C MET A 153 -6.17 -2.29 -10.15
N PHE A 154 -5.70 -3.38 -9.56
CA PHE A 154 -6.11 -3.81 -8.23
C PHE A 154 -5.70 -2.80 -7.15
N TYR A 155 -4.51 -2.19 -7.24
CA TYR A 155 -4.11 -1.09 -6.38
C TYR A 155 -5.13 0.06 -6.41
N ILE A 156 -5.58 0.49 -7.60
CA ILE A 156 -6.59 1.54 -7.75
C ILE A 156 -7.93 1.10 -7.13
N TYR A 157 -8.30 -0.15 -7.32
CA TYR A 157 -9.49 -0.72 -6.68
C TYR A 157 -9.40 -0.63 -5.14
N LEU A 158 -8.29 -1.04 -4.52
CA LEU A 158 -8.08 -0.93 -3.08
C LEU A 158 -8.18 0.52 -2.59
N MET A 159 -7.58 1.44 -3.34
CA MET A 159 -7.62 2.87 -3.04
C MET A 159 -9.04 3.43 -3.09
N ARG A 160 -9.90 2.98 -4.00
CA ARG A 160 -11.31 3.37 -4.06
C ARG A 160 -12.14 2.76 -2.96
N ARG A 161 -11.93 1.50 -2.68
CA ARG A 161 -12.77 0.80 -1.70
C ARG A 161 -12.55 1.28 -0.28
N GLN A 162 -11.36 1.78 0.05
CA GLN A 162 -11.05 2.26 1.40
C GLN A 162 -11.52 1.25 2.45
N PHE A 163 -10.99 0.03 2.38
CA PHE A 163 -11.44 -1.10 3.20
C PHE A 163 -11.23 -0.90 4.69
N PHE A 164 -10.32 -0.03 5.08
CA PHE A 164 -10.01 0.26 6.48
C PHE A 164 -10.47 1.67 6.85
N HIS A 165 -10.52 1.95 8.14
CA HIS A 165 -10.86 3.29 8.65
C HIS A 165 -9.78 4.32 8.30
N ASP A 166 -8.53 3.93 8.38
CA ASP A 166 -7.35 4.75 8.07
C ASP A 166 -6.27 3.90 7.38
N CYS A 167 -5.10 4.45 7.10
CA CYS A 167 -3.91 3.78 6.55
C CYS A 167 -4.11 3.12 5.17
N ASN A 168 -5.24 3.33 4.48
CA ASN A 168 -5.57 2.61 3.24
C ASN A 168 -4.52 2.76 2.14
N LYS A 169 -3.94 3.96 1.95
CA LYS A 169 -2.93 4.20 0.91
C LYS A 169 -1.66 3.39 1.18
N ARG A 170 -1.19 3.43 2.41
CA ARG A 170 0.01 2.70 2.85
C ARG A 170 -0.19 1.20 2.73
N THR A 171 -1.28 0.67 3.29
CA THR A 171 -1.61 -0.76 3.20
C THR A 171 -1.71 -1.23 1.75
N SER A 172 -2.38 -0.47 0.88
CA SER A 172 -2.52 -0.84 -0.53
C SER A 172 -1.19 -0.89 -1.26
N THR A 173 -0.27 0.06 -1.00
CA THR A 173 1.06 0.06 -1.61
C THR A 173 1.92 -1.11 -1.12
N LEU A 174 1.90 -1.38 0.19
CA LEU A 174 2.58 -2.55 0.77
C LEU A 174 2.06 -3.85 0.16
N PHE A 175 0.73 -4.01 0.08
CA PHE A 175 0.12 -5.22 -0.43
C PHE A 175 0.44 -5.47 -1.91
N VAL A 176 0.42 -4.44 -2.75
CA VAL A 176 0.79 -4.59 -4.17
C VAL A 176 2.27 -4.95 -4.33
N ASN A 177 3.16 -4.36 -3.54
CA ASN A 177 4.57 -4.74 -3.53
C ASN A 177 4.78 -6.18 -3.02
N LEU A 178 3.96 -6.63 -2.07
CA LEU A 178 3.97 -8.02 -1.62
C LEU A 178 3.54 -8.96 -2.74
N LEU A 179 2.52 -8.60 -3.54
CA LEU A 179 2.15 -9.36 -4.74
C LEU A 179 3.29 -9.41 -5.76
N PHE A 180 3.98 -8.30 -6.00
CA PHE A 180 5.13 -8.27 -6.91
C PHE A 180 6.26 -9.20 -6.45
N ASN A 181 6.55 -9.24 -5.16
CA ASN A 181 7.52 -10.16 -4.58
C ASN A 181 7.07 -11.62 -4.71
N HIS A 182 5.83 -11.92 -4.30
CA HIS A 182 5.31 -13.28 -4.24
C HIS A 182 5.19 -13.97 -5.61
N TYR A 183 4.80 -13.20 -6.64
CA TYR A 183 4.63 -13.70 -8.01
C TYR A 183 5.85 -13.45 -8.91
N ASP A 184 7.00 -13.11 -8.35
CA ASP A 184 8.25 -12.84 -9.07
C ASP A 184 8.08 -11.88 -10.27
N LEU A 185 7.29 -10.81 -10.06
CA LEU A 185 7.02 -9.85 -11.15
C LEU A 185 8.19 -8.90 -11.42
N ASN A 186 9.28 -9.00 -10.67
CA ASN A 186 10.52 -8.23 -10.87
C ASN A 186 10.28 -6.72 -11.04
N CYS A 187 9.39 -6.16 -10.22
CA CYS A 187 9.14 -4.73 -10.20
C CYS A 187 8.82 -4.25 -8.77
N PHE A 188 8.90 -2.94 -8.57
CA PHE A 188 8.66 -2.29 -7.29
C PHE A 188 7.87 -1.00 -7.49
N LEU A 189 6.78 -0.80 -6.73
CA LEU A 189 5.98 0.42 -6.74
C LEU A 189 6.42 1.32 -5.59
N TRP A 190 6.99 2.48 -5.94
CA TRP A 190 7.36 3.52 -4.99
C TRP A 190 6.17 4.33 -4.49
N PHE A 191 6.36 4.95 -3.32
CA PHE A 191 5.54 6.09 -2.89
C PHE A 191 5.96 7.35 -3.67
N PRO A 192 5.05 8.32 -3.88
CA PRO A 192 5.41 9.59 -4.47
C PRO A 192 6.46 10.31 -3.61
N THR A 193 7.21 11.22 -4.22
CA THR A 193 7.93 12.23 -3.49
C THR A 193 6.97 13.33 -3.00
N LEU A 194 7.41 14.17 -2.07
CA LEU A 194 6.61 15.30 -1.62
C LEU A 194 6.24 16.26 -2.77
N GLU A 195 7.15 16.47 -3.72
CA GLU A 195 6.93 17.32 -4.91
C GLU A 195 5.89 16.74 -5.88
N GLU A 196 5.72 15.42 -5.88
CA GLU A 196 4.76 14.71 -6.72
C GLU A 196 3.40 14.54 -6.05
N LEU A 197 3.32 14.71 -4.73
CA LEU A 197 2.15 14.39 -3.92
C LEU A 197 0.87 15.04 -4.43
N ASP A 198 0.91 16.34 -4.73
CA ASP A 198 -0.27 17.07 -5.23
C ASP A 198 -0.78 16.54 -6.56
N LYS A 199 0.14 16.17 -7.48
CA LYS A 199 -0.23 15.60 -8.78
C LYS A 199 -0.92 14.25 -8.61
N VAL A 200 -0.42 13.46 -7.67
CA VAL A 200 -0.94 12.14 -7.35
C VAL A 200 -2.30 12.22 -6.68
N LEU A 201 -2.42 13.06 -5.66
CA LEU A 201 -3.70 13.27 -4.99
C LEU A 201 -4.76 13.81 -5.96
N GLY A 202 -4.37 14.69 -6.90
CA GLY A 202 -5.24 15.16 -7.98
C GLY A 202 -5.70 14.04 -8.90
N ARG A 203 -4.81 13.11 -9.31
CA ARG A 203 -5.17 11.96 -10.13
C ARG A 203 -6.02 10.93 -9.37
N LEU A 204 -5.67 10.66 -8.12
CA LEU A 204 -6.50 9.81 -7.26
C LEU A 204 -7.91 10.38 -7.10
N LYS A 205 -8.02 11.68 -6.83
CA LYS A 205 -9.30 12.35 -6.75
C LYS A 205 -10.10 12.19 -8.05
N PHE A 206 -9.46 12.40 -9.19
CA PHE A 206 -10.10 12.22 -10.49
C PHE A 206 -10.59 10.77 -10.70
N CYS A 207 -9.79 9.77 -10.34
CA CYS A 207 -10.21 8.36 -10.37
C CYS A 207 -11.34 8.03 -9.41
N TYR A 208 -11.43 8.71 -8.26
CA TYR A 208 -12.54 8.54 -7.33
C TYR A 208 -13.84 9.09 -7.85
N GLU A 209 -13.79 10.28 -8.48
CA GLU A 209 -14.97 11.01 -8.97
C GLU A 209 -15.47 10.47 -10.33
N ASN A 210 -14.58 9.91 -11.14
CA ASN A 210 -14.86 9.38 -12.47
C ASN A 210 -14.56 7.86 -12.47
N GLN A 211 -15.48 7.07 -12.00
CA GLN A 211 -15.34 5.61 -11.95
C GLN A 211 -15.49 5.01 -13.37
N GLY A 212 -14.44 5.08 -14.15
CA GLY A 212 -14.44 4.59 -15.52
C GLY A 212 -13.15 3.85 -15.88
N HIS A 213 -13.22 2.95 -16.87
CA HIS A 213 -12.06 2.17 -17.30
C HIS A 213 -10.93 3.02 -17.90
N ILE A 214 -11.26 4.14 -18.55
CA ILE A 214 -10.27 4.99 -19.23
C ILE A 214 -9.40 5.71 -18.18
N GLU A 215 -10.01 6.30 -17.17
CA GLU A 215 -9.33 7.04 -16.10
C GLU A 215 -8.42 6.12 -15.30
N ASP A 216 -8.82 4.88 -15.10
CA ASP A 216 -8.01 3.88 -14.40
C ASP A 216 -6.77 3.51 -15.21
N TYR A 217 -6.91 3.27 -16.51
CA TYR A 217 -5.78 3.01 -17.39
C TYR A 217 -4.82 4.20 -17.52
N GLU A 218 -5.32 5.43 -17.55
CA GLU A 218 -4.48 6.63 -17.52
C GLU A 218 -3.68 6.73 -16.22
N PHE A 219 -4.30 6.39 -15.08
CA PHE A 219 -3.59 6.38 -13.81
C PHE A 219 -2.58 5.23 -13.74
N VAL A 220 -2.90 4.03 -14.18
CA VAL A 220 -1.94 2.92 -14.30
C VAL A 220 -0.75 3.33 -15.16
N SER A 221 -1.00 3.94 -16.31
CA SER A 221 0.07 4.44 -17.19
C SER A 221 0.96 5.48 -16.49
N TYR A 222 0.37 6.36 -15.69
CA TYR A 222 1.11 7.31 -14.89
C TYR A 222 1.96 6.63 -13.81
N LEU A 223 1.42 5.64 -13.08
CA LEU A 223 2.16 4.87 -12.08
C LEU A 223 3.36 4.15 -12.71
N LYS A 224 3.14 3.49 -13.87
CA LYS A 224 4.21 2.81 -14.62
C LYS A 224 5.31 3.77 -15.05
N ALA A 225 4.97 4.96 -15.51
CA ALA A 225 5.94 5.93 -16.01
C ALA A 225 6.74 6.66 -14.92
N ASN A 226 6.21 6.75 -13.70
CA ASN A 226 6.79 7.63 -12.67
C ASN A 226 7.21 6.91 -11.38
N TRP A 227 6.56 5.79 -11.02
CA TRP A 227 6.77 5.16 -9.72
C TRP A 227 7.08 3.67 -9.76
N LEU A 228 6.86 3.03 -10.89
CA LEU A 228 7.23 1.63 -11.05
C LEU A 228 8.68 1.53 -11.48
N VAL A 229 9.48 0.81 -10.70
CA VAL A 229 10.82 0.34 -11.11
C VAL A 229 10.67 -1.07 -11.64
N ASP A 230 11.13 -1.31 -12.86
CA ASP A 230 11.15 -2.62 -13.50
C ASP A 230 12.58 -3.15 -13.51
N PHE A 231 12.83 -4.32 -12.93
CA PHE A 231 14.16 -4.94 -12.82
C PHE A 231 14.48 -5.89 -13.98
N SER A 232 13.57 -6.04 -14.93
CA SER A 232 13.73 -6.96 -16.06
C SER A 232 14.33 -6.29 -17.30
N GLU A 233 14.65 -4.99 -17.23
CA GLU A 233 15.31 -4.22 -18.27
C GLU A 233 16.82 -4.14 -18.10
#